data_e28ab1ae33e36e01774d6b6c0f1ce49c
#
_entry.id   e28ab1ae33e36e01774d6b6c0f1ce49c
#
_cell.length_a   1.000
_cell.length_b   1.000
_cell.length_c   1.000
_cell.angle_alpha   90.00
_cell.angle_beta   90.00
_cell.angle_gamma   90.00
#
_symmetry.space_group_name_H-M   'P 1'
#
loop_
_entity.id
_entity.type
_entity.pdbx_description
1 polymer ?
#
loop_
_entity_poly.entity_id
_entity_poly.type
_entity_poly.pdbx_seq_one_letter_code
_entity_poly.pdbx_strand_id
1 'polypeptide(L)'
;MKNIFFLFCAASMMQPLFAQKATVTETVESVKTYPFSDPDPVADPSDLFYPYFRFDGFSAKGIDKQWKVVSLENDYIKLTLFPEVGGKVWGAVDKTTGMEFIYNNHVVKFRDIAMRGPWTSGGIEFNFGIIGHAPTSSTPVDYVTRQKPDGSVSCYVSSYELVTRTLWTVEVNLPKDKAYFTTTTTWHNCSSIDQPYYQWMNAGYPANGNAEFCYPGTNYIGHDGELHPFPFDEEGHDISWYEKNNFGPSKSYHVVGKYNDFYGAYWHDKDFGSIHHADYDEKLGMKIFLWGLSRDGGIWEDLLTDTDGQYIELQSGRMYNQSTSGSAFTPFKHTAFGTQATDKWTEYWFPVKGIKGVSKASRVGALNVLREDGFLKLYLSPLQKMSTTMKLYDGDKEIKSLPL
;
A
#
# COMPACT_ATOMS: atom_id res chain seq x y z
N MET A 1 -1.87 29.91 -34.99
CA MET A 1 -2.46 28.65 -34.52
C MET A 1 -1.38 27.58 -34.65
N LYS A 2 -0.80 27.15 -33.53
CA LYS A 2 0.23 26.10 -33.55
C LYS A 2 -0.49 24.75 -33.68
N ASN A 3 -0.16 23.98 -34.70
CA ASN A 3 -0.71 22.65 -34.91
C ASN A 3 -0.28 21.74 -33.75
N ILE A 4 -1.26 21.25 -32.96
CA ILE A 4 -1.04 20.28 -31.92
C ILE A 4 -1.24 18.92 -32.57
N PHE A 5 -0.14 18.17 -32.75
CA PHE A 5 -0.20 16.77 -33.15
C PHE A 5 -0.20 15.87 -31.92
N PHE A 6 -1.10 14.89 -31.87
CA PHE A 6 -1.16 13.90 -30.84
C PHE A 6 -0.51 12.60 -31.33
N LEU A 7 0.51 12.15 -30.65
CA LEU A 7 1.06 10.80 -30.85
C LEU A 7 0.55 9.91 -29.71
N PHE A 8 -0.26 8.93 -30.06
CA PHE A 8 -0.69 7.88 -29.14
C PHE A 8 0.34 6.76 -29.12
N CYS A 9 1.01 6.56 -27.99
CA CYS A 9 1.65 5.28 -27.68
C CYS A 9 0.66 4.48 -26.82
N ALA A 10 -0.24 3.75 -27.46
CA ALA A 10 -1.03 2.73 -26.79
C ALA A 10 -0.14 1.50 -26.60
N ALA A 11 0.13 1.07 -25.37
CA ALA A 11 0.65 -0.24 -25.10
C ALA A 11 -0.43 -1.26 -25.54
N SER A 12 -0.24 -1.88 -26.71
CA SER A 12 -1.16 -2.88 -27.24
C SER A 12 -1.08 -4.14 -26.38
N MET A 13 -2.09 -4.37 -25.54
CA MET A 13 -2.29 -5.65 -24.89
C MET A 13 -2.87 -6.62 -25.92
N MET A 14 -2.07 -7.52 -26.50
CA MET A 14 -2.58 -8.71 -27.18
C MET A 14 -3.18 -9.65 -26.13
N GLN A 15 -4.49 -9.79 -26.12
CA GLN A 15 -5.20 -10.73 -25.26
C GLN A 15 -5.45 -12.07 -25.94
N PRO A 16 -5.32 -13.21 -25.21
CA PRO A 16 -5.93 -14.46 -25.63
C PRO A 16 -7.47 -14.34 -25.55
N LEU A 17 -8.16 -15.00 -26.47
CA LEU A 17 -9.60 -14.89 -26.75
C LEU A 17 -10.54 -15.49 -25.68
N PHE A 18 -10.04 -15.93 -24.53
CA PHE A 18 -10.87 -16.46 -23.43
C PHE A 18 -10.57 -15.70 -22.16
N ALA A 19 -11.48 -14.85 -21.73
CA ALA A 19 -11.41 -14.27 -20.40
C ALA A 19 -11.51 -15.41 -19.36
N GLN A 20 -10.39 -15.79 -18.75
CA GLN A 20 -10.39 -16.70 -17.62
C GLN A 20 -11.16 -16.04 -16.47
N LYS A 21 -11.89 -16.85 -15.70
CA LYS A 21 -12.45 -16.42 -14.42
C LYS A 21 -11.29 -16.18 -13.46
N ALA A 22 -11.43 -15.21 -12.59
CA ALA A 22 -10.52 -15.12 -11.45
C ALA A 22 -10.62 -16.42 -10.64
N THR A 23 -9.48 -16.86 -10.12
CA THR A 23 -9.35 -18.09 -9.34
C THR A 23 -8.79 -17.81 -7.96
N VAL A 24 -9.20 -18.59 -6.98
CA VAL A 24 -8.61 -18.62 -5.66
C VAL A 24 -8.09 -20.04 -5.39
N THR A 25 -6.86 -20.14 -4.90
CA THR A 25 -6.23 -21.40 -4.50
C THR A 25 -5.64 -21.27 -3.12
N GLU A 26 -5.72 -22.35 -2.35
CA GLU A 26 -5.11 -22.48 -1.04
C GLU A 26 -4.06 -23.59 -1.11
N THR A 27 -2.83 -23.25 -0.73
CA THR A 27 -1.69 -24.17 -0.77
C THR A 27 -0.94 -24.13 0.56
N VAL A 28 -0.04 -25.07 0.73
CA VAL A 28 0.97 -25.04 1.78
C VAL A 28 2.32 -24.95 1.09
N GLU A 29 3.07 -23.90 1.39
CA GLU A 29 4.34 -23.62 0.76
C GLU A 29 5.48 -23.57 1.78
N SER A 30 6.64 -24.09 1.39
CA SER A 30 7.84 -24.02 2.20
C SER A 30 8.54 -22.71 1.96
N VAL A 31 8.65 -21.86 2.98
CA VAL A 31 9.33 -20.56 2.89
C VAL A 31 10.41 -20.50 3.97
N LYS A 32 11.59 -20.04 3.58
CA LYS A 32 12.68 -19.78 4.52
C LYS A 32 12.21 -18.76 5.56
N THR A 33 12.25 -19.17 6.81
CA THR A 33 11.70 -18.41 7.92
C THR A 33 12.75 -18.22 9.00
N TYR A 34 12.86 -16.99 9.49
CA TYR A 34 13.63 -16.64 10.68
C TYR A 34 12.65 -16.45 11.84
N PRO A 35 12.42 -17.50 12.66
CA PRO A 35 11.32 -17.49 13.61
C PRO A 35 11.52 -16.48 14.73
N PHE A 36 10.44 -16.10 15.34
CA PHE A 36 10.39 -15.34 16.59
C PHE A 36 10.00 -16.30 17.73
N SER A 37 10.47 -16.03 18.95
CA SER A 37 10.09 -16.80 20.14
C SER A 37 8.61 -16.60 20.45
N ASP A 38 8.05 -17.56 21.16
CA ASP A 38 6.72 -17.41 21.72
C ASP A 38 6.65 -16.21 22.68
N PRO A 39 5.46 -15.61 22.84
CA PRO A 39 5.24 -14.56 23.81
C PRO A 39 5.57 -15.05 25.23
N ASP A 40 6.05 -14.15 26.07
CA ASP A 40 6.22 -14.42 27.49
C ASP A 40 4.82 -14.55 28.15
N PRO A 41 4.51 -15.63 28.84
CA PRO A 41 3.22 -15.80 29.50
C PRO A 41 3.04 -14.90 30.73
N VAL A 42 4.12 -14.31 31.22
CA VAL A 42 4.10 -13.42 32.41
C VAL A 42 4.38 -11.98 31.95
N ALA A 43 3.46 -11.08 32.27
CA ALA A 43 3.67 -9.67 31.98
C ALA A 43 4.92 -9.15 32.71
N ASP A 44 5.86 -8.62 31.94
CA ASP A 44 6.96 -7.83 32.48
C ASP A 44 6.42 -6.42 32.84
N PRO A 45 6.87 -5.81 33.94
CA PRO A 45 6.49 -4.42 34.28
C PRO A 45 7.03 -3.38 33.31
N SER A 46 7.70 -3.77 32.22
CA SER A 46 8.04 -2.90 31.10
C SER A 46 6.80 -2.52 30.28
N ASP A 47 6.91 -1.48 29.45
CA ASP A 47 5.83 -0.94 28.61
C ASP A 47 5.41 -1.87 27.44
N LEU A 48 5.40 -3.19 27.65
CA LEU A 48 5.03 -4.18 26.63
C LEU A 48 3.50 -4.29 26.50
N PHE A 49 3.04 -4.52 25.27
CA PHE A 49 1.64 -4.78 24.97
C PHE A 49 1.40 -6.29 24.88
N TYR A 50 0.24 -6.72 25.38
CA TYR A 50 -0.21 -8.11 25.13
C TYR A 50 -0.21 -8.40 23.61
N PRO A 51 0.36 -9.53 23.18
CA PRO A 51 0.80 -10.71 23.90
C PRO A 51 2.28 -10.75 24.33
N TYR A 52 2.87 -9.76 24.88
CA TYR A 52 4.17 -9.66 25.58
C TYR A 52 5.35 -10.38 24.89
N PHE A 53 5.60 -10.02 23.65
CA PHE A 53 6.78 -10.54 22.93
C PHE A 53 8.07 -9.92 23.47
N ARG A 54 9.12 -10.72 23.51
CA ARG A 54 10.46 -10.23 23.88
C ARG A 54 11.06 -9.43 22.72
N PHE A 55 11.70 -8.30 23.00
CA PHE A 55 12.39 -7.50 21.99
C PHE A 55 13.45 -8.31 21.23
N ASP A 56 14.21 -9.16 21.93
CA ASP A 56 15.28 -10.00 21.40
C ASP A 56 14.82 -11.40 20.96
N GLY A 57 13.52 -11.65 20.85
CA GLY A 57 12.95 -12.94 20.54
C GLY A 57 13.19 -13.46 19.13
N PHE A 58 13.82 -12.70 18.25
CA PHE A 58 14.10 -13.07 16.87
C PHE A 58 15.25 -14.08 16.74
N SER A 59 15.23 -14.89 15.69
CA SER A 59 16.29 -15.81 15.33
C SER A 59 17.10 -15.28 14.14
N ALA A 60 18.42 -15.38 14.24
CA ALA A 60 19.35 -15.16 13.10
C ALA A 60 19.50 -16.42 12.23
N LYS A 61 18.94 -17.57 12.64
CA LYS A 61 19.02 -18.83 11.92
C LYS A 61 17.71 -19.09 11.17
N GLY A 62 17.78 -19.09 9.84
CA GLY A 62 16.66 -19.46 8.98
C GLY A 62 16.40 -20.96 9.00
N ILE A 63 15.14 -21.34 8.96
CA ILE A 63 14.64 -22.70 8.80
C ILE A 63 13.58 -22.73 7.69
N ASP A 64 13.39 -23.87 7.06
CA ASP A 64 12.25 -24.06 6.15
C ASP A 64 10.99 -24.32 6.97
N LYS A 65 10.01 -23.44 6.86
CA LYS A 65 8.71 -23.56 7.52
C LYS A 65 7.59 -23.62 6.51
N GLN A 66 6.62 -24.50 6.78
CA GLN A 66 5.40 -24.60 5.97
C GLN A 66 4.41 -23.52 6.38
N TRP A 67 3.92 -22.75 5.40
CA TRP A 67 2.95 -21.70 5.57
C TRP A 67 1.70 -21.96 4.73
N LYS A 68 0.54 -21.64 5.27
CA LYS A 68 -0.68 -21.54 4.46
C LYS A 68 -0.61 -20.31 3.58
N VAL A 69 -0.81 -20.52 2.28
CA VAL A 69 -0.77 -19.47 1.27
C VAL A 69 -2.09 -19.43 0.52
N VAL A 70 -2.68 -18.26 0.41
CA VAL A 70 -3.85 -18.01 -0.43
C VAL A 70 -3.41 -17.20 -1.64
N SER A 71 -3.65 -17.71 -2.84
CA SER A 71 -3.41 -17.00 -4.10
C SER A 71 -4.73 -16.62 -4.76
N LEU A 72 -4.87 -15.34 -5.13
CA LEU A 72 -5.95 -14.83 -5.97
C LEU A 72 -5.33 -14.47 -7.33
N GLU A 73 -5.89 -14.98 -8.42
CA GLU A 73 -5.30 -14.81 -9.74
C GLU A 73 -6.37 -14.58 -10.82
N ASN A 74 -6.11 -13.59 -11.69
CA ASN A 74 -6.83 -13.39 -12.95
C ASN A 74 -5.84 -13.28 -14.12
N ASP A 75 -6.27 -12.80 -15.28
CA ASP A 75 -5.39 -12.66 -16.44
C ASP A 75 -4.31 -11.58 -16.26
N TYR A 76 -4.50 -10.63 -15.36
CA TYR A 76 -3.64 -9.45 -15.17
C TYR A 76 -2.78 -9.50 -13.93
N ILE A 77 -3.32 -10.01 -12.83
CA ILE A 77 -2.72 -9.90 -11.49
C ILE A 77 -2.71 -11.26 -10.80
N LYS A 78 -1.62 -11.53 -10.10
CA LYS A 78 -1.53 -12.58 -9.10
C LYS A 78 -1.21 -11.93 -7.74
N LEU A 79 -2.04 -12.25 -6.73
CA LEU A 79 -1.86 -11.87 -5.33
C LEU A 79 -1.49 -13.09 -4.50
N THR A 80 -0.65 -12.88 -3.50
CA THR A 80 -0.32 -13.87 -2.48
C THR A 80 -0.67 -13.31 -1.12
N LEU A 81 -1.38 -14.08 -0.29
CA LEU A 81 -1.72 -13.70 1.08
C LEU A 81 -1.24 -14.76 2.07
N PHE A 82 -0.78 -14.32 3.23
CA PHE A 82 -0.35 -15.18 4.33
C PHE A 82 -1.28 -15.01 5.55
N PRO A 83 -2.32 -15.84 5.68
CA PRO A 83 -3.24 -15.78 6.82
C PRO A 83 -2.55 -15.93 8.18
N GLU A 84 -1.47 -16.71 8.23
CA GLU A 84 -0.72 -16.96 9.47
C GLU A 84 0.25 -15.83 9.84
N VAL A 85 0.39 -14.80 8.97
CA VAL A 85 1.22 -13.61 9.21
C VAL A 85 0.36 -12.35 9.02
N GLY A 86 -0.55 -12.14 9.96
CA GLY A 86 -1.43 -10.95 9.98
C GLY A 86 -2.45 -10.87 8.86
N GLY A 87 -2.63 -11.92 8.05
CA GLY A 87 -3.48 -11.87 6.86
C GLY A 87 -2.97 -10.92 5.78
N LYS A 88 -1.70 -10.56 5.81
CA LYS A 88 -1.09 -9.62 4.85
C LYS A 88 -1.31 -10.05 3.40
N VAL A 89 -1.54 -9.09 2.51
CA VAL A 89 -1.20 -9.28 1.11
C VAL A 89 0.32 -9.32 1.05
N TRP A 90 0.87 -10.52 0.88
CA TRP A 90 2.32 -10.73 0.96
C TRP A 90 3.07 -10.17 -0.24
N GLY A 91 2.44 -10.23 -1.42
CA GLY A 91 2.96 -9.66 -2.65
C GLY A 91 1.89 -9.59 -3.73
N ALA A 92 2.15 -8.78 -4.76
CA ALA A 92 1.30 -8.64 -5.93
C ALA A 92 2.15 -8.48 -7.20
N VAL A 93 1.83 -9.27 -8.23
CA VAL A 93 2.54 -9.30 -9.50
C VAL A 93 1.63 -8.90 -10.65
N ASP A 94 2.10 -7.99 -11.51
CA ASP A 94 1.52 -7.76 -12.83
C ASP A 94 1.95 -8.89 -13.78
N LYS A 95 1.05 -9.78 -14.11
CA LYS A 95 1.32 -10.96 -14.97
C LYS A 95 1.71 -10.60 -16.39
N THR A 96 1.38 -9.40 -16.86
CA THR A 96 1.69 -8.99 -18.23
C THR A 96 3.14 -8.53 -18.39
N THR A 97 3.79 -8.11 -17.30
CA THR A 97 5.21 -7.73 -17.26
C THR A 97 6.05 -8.69 -16.45
N GLY A 98 5.44 -9.48 -15.56
CA GLY A 98 6.12 -10.28 -14.55
C GLY A 98 6.68 -9.46 -13.39
N MET A 99 6.38 -8.15 -13.32
CA MET A 99 6.92 -7.26 -12.30
C MET A 99 6.04 -7.22 -11.05
N GLU A 100 6.67 -7.19 -9.90
CA GLU A 100 6.02 -6.95 -8.61
C GLU A 100 5.66 -5.47 -8.47
N PHE A 101 4.41 -5.19 -8.10
CA PHE A 101 3.95 -3.83 -7.80
C PHE A 101 3.59 -3.63 -6.33
N ILE A 102 3.67 -4.68 -5.53
CA ILE A 102 3.75 -4.66 -4.06
C ILE A 102 4.98 -5.51 -3.69
N TYR A 103 5.84 -4.98 -2.85
CA TYR A 103 7.09 -5.64 -2.44
C TYR A 103 6.82 -7.02 -1.83
N ASN A 104 7.35 -8.04 -2.47
CA ASN A 104 7.26 -9.42 -2.04
C ASN A 104 8.56 -9.82 -1.35
N ASN A 105 8.49 -10.06 -0.04
CA ASN A 105 9.63 -10.57 0.70
C ASN A 105 9.74 -12.09 0.51
N HIS A 106 10.83 -12.60 -0.06
CA HIS A 106 11.03 -14.02 -0.33
C HIS A 106 11.41 -14.84 0.91
N VAL A 107 11.52 -14.18 2.07
CA VAL A 107 11.71 -14.83 3.37
C VAL A 107 10.71 -14.27 4.39
N VAL A 108 10.33 -15.09 5.35
CA VAL A 108 9.59 -14.62 6.52
C VAL A 108 10.59 -14.32 7.63
N LYS A 109 10.89 -13.05 7.82
CA LYS A 109 11.93 -12.60 8.76
C LYS A 109 11.32 -11.67 9.78
N PHE A 110 11.17 -12.17 11.01
CA PHE A 110 10.55 -11.42 12.08
C PHE A 110 11.55 -10.56 12.83
N ARG A 111 11.16 -9.32 13.13
CA ARG A 111 11.88 -8.43 14.06
C ARG A 111 10.86 -7.69 14.92
N ASP A 112 11.23 -7.37 16.15
CA ASP A 112 10.40 -6.50 16.97
C ASP A 112 10.59 -5.04 16.51
N ILE A 113 9.48 -4.41 16.16
CA ILE A 113 9.44 -3.00 15.80
C ILE A 113 8.41 -2.30 16.69
N ALA A 114 8.77 -1.14 17.20
CA ALA A 114 7.91 -0.31 18.04
C ALA A 114 7.42 -1.03 19.32
N MET A 115 8.20 -2.00 19.83
CA MET A 115 7.96 -2.70 21.12
C MET A 115 6.58 -3.39 21.21
N ARG A 116 6.03 -3.85 20.08
CA ARG A 116 4.69 -4.44 20.00
C ARG A 116 4.66 -5.87 19.51
N GLY A 117 5.81 -6.46 19.38
CA GLY A 117 5.98 -7.82 18.95
C GLY A 117 6.54 -7.96 17.54
N PRO A 118 6.56 -9.19 17.02
CA PRO A 118 7.20 -9.50 15.76
C PRO A 118 6.50 -8.77 14.60
N TRP A 119 7.32 -8.29 13.68
CA TRP A 119 6.90 -7.62 12.46
C TRP A 119 7.71 -8.15 11.27
N THR A 120 7.14 -8.11 10.08
CA THR A 120 7.79 -8.48 8.82
C THR A 120 7.67 -7.35 7.82
N SER A 121 8.71 -7.08 7.03
CA SER A 121 8.68 -6.09 5.96
C SER A 121 7.91 -6.56 4.73
N GLY A 122 7.55 -5.61 3.88
CA GLY A 122 6.88 -5.85 2.60
C GLY A 122 5.40 -6.17 2.70
N GLY A 123 4.78 -6.40 1.56
CA GLY A 123 3.37 -6.66 1.45
C GLY A 123 2.49 -5.48 1.83
N ILE A 124 1.21 -5.74 2.10
CA ILE A 124 0.28 -4.77 2.68
C ILE A 124 -0.14 -5.26 4.05
N GLU A 125 0.15 -4.48 5.07
CA GLU A 125 -0.11 -4.74 6.47
C GLU A 125 -1.33 -3.95 6.94
N PHE A 126 -2.14 -4.55 7.81
CA PHE A 126 -3.38 -3.97 8.32
C PHE A 126 -3.22 -3.61 9.80
N ASN A 127 -3.30 -2.32 10.14
CA ASN A 127 -3.12 -1.82 11.51
C ASN A 127 -4.39 -1.12 12.01
N PHE A 128 -4.86 -1.56 13.18
CA PHE A 128 -6.09 -1.07 13.79
C PHE A 128 -5.91 -0.80 15.29
N GLY A 129 -6.52 0.27 15.76
CA GLY A 129 -6.82 0.55 17.16
C GLY A 129 -5.71 1.19 17.97
N ILE A 130 -4.44 0.88 17.69
CA ILE A 130 -3.31 1.42 18.45
C ILE A 130 -2.29 2.11 17.56
N ILE A 131 -1.56 3.07 18.14
CA ILE A 131 -0.48 3.78 17.43
C ILE A 131 0.64 2.79 17.06
N GLY A 132 1.10 2.88 15.81
CA GLY A 132 2.16 2.03 15.25
C GLY A 132 1.64 0.68 14.77
N HIS A 133 2.55 -0.28 14.59
CA HIS A 133 2.21 -1.61 14.10
C HIS A 133 1.37 -2.38 15.13
N ALA A 134 0.23 -2.92 14.70
CA ALA A 134 -0.64 -3.69 15.57
C ALA A 134 -0.02 -5.08 15.87
N PRO A 135 -0.17 -5.63 17.07
CA PRO A 135 0.30 -6.99 17.40
C PRO A 135 -0.23 -8.07 16.46
N THR A 136 -1.44 -7.86 15.89
CA THR A 136 -2.05 -8.78 14.92
C THR A 136 -1.36 -8.80 13.56
N SER A 137 -0.47 -7.85 13.25
CA SER A 137 0.18 -7.76 11.94
C SER A 137 1.12 -8.92 11.59
N SER A 138 1.51 -9.73 12.57
CA SER A 138 2.42 -10.87 12.39
C SER A 138 1.96 -12.15 13.09
N THR A 139 0.71 -12.19 13.53
CA THR A 139 0.10 -13.37 14.16
C THR A 139 -0.94 -14.00 13.23
N PRO A 140 -1.29 -15.28 13.41
CA PRO A 140 -2.37 -15.89 12.66
C PRO A 140 -3.69 -15.13 12.84
N VAL A 141 -4.42 -14.97 11.74
CA VAL A 141 -5.76 -14.38 11.72
C VAL A 141 -6.76 -15.35 11.11
N ASP A 142 -8.04 -15.16 11.40
CA ASP A 142 -9.12 -15.90 10.75
C ASP A 142 -9.21 -15.51 9.28
N TYR A 143 -9.49 -16.48 8.41
CA TYR A 143 -9.70 -16.20 6.99
C TYR A 143 -10.74 -17.11 6.35
N VAL A 144 -11.31 -16.63 5.24
CA VAL A 144 -12.19 -17.42 4.39
C VAL A 144 -12.06 -16.95 2.93
N THR A 145 -12.01 -17.89 2.02
CA THR A 145 -11.99 -17.63 0.58
C THR A 145 -13.37 -17.76 -0.04
N ARG A 146 -13.64 -17.00 -1.09
CA ARG A 146 -14.92 -17.04 -1.83
C ARG A 146 -14.71 -16.83 -3.32
N GLN A 147 -15.34 -17.69 -4.12
CA GLN A 147 -15.64 -17.41 -5.52
C GLN A 147 -17.01 -16.73 -5.56
N LYS A 148 -17.08 -15.53 -6.16
CA LYS A 148 -18.33 -14.75 -6.23
C LYS A 148 -19.11 -15.01 -7.51
N PRO A 149 -20.44 -14.77 -7.53
CA PRO A 149 -21.27 -14.97 -8.72
C PRO A 149 -20.88 -14.11 -9.93
N ASP A 150 -20.29 -12.92 -9.70
CA ASP A 150 -19.79 -12.03 -10.74
C ASP A 150 -18.47 -12.50 -11.38
N GLY A 151 -17.93 -13.61 -10.88
CA GLY A 151 -16.69 -14.22 -11.33
C GLY A 151 -15.44 -13.65 -10.66
N SER A 152 -15.57 -12.71 -9.73
CA SER A 152 -14.47 -12.26 -8.87
C SER A 152 -14.15 -13.28 -7.78
N VAL A 153 -13.00 -13.13 -7.15
CA VAL A 153 -12.58 -13.94 -6.00
C VAL A 153 -12.20 -13.05 -4.83
N SER A 154 -12.42 -13.55 -3.63
CA SER A 154 -12.05 -12.83 -2.41
C SER A 154 -11.39 -13.73 -1.39
N CYS A 155 -10.46 -13.16 -0.64
CA CYS A 155 -10.02 -13.65 0.65
C CYS A 155 -10.41 -12.62 1.71
N TYR A 156 -11.21 -13.04 2.67
CA TYR A 156 -11.54 -12.23 3.85
C TYR A 156 -10.56 -12.62 4.95
N VAL A 157 -9.91 -11.65 5.54
CA VAL A 157 -9.05 -11.82 6.71
C VAL A 157 -9.62 -10.99 7.85
N SER A 158 -9.58 -11.51 9.07
CA SER A 158 -10.24 -10.88 10.21
C SER A 158 -9.53 -11.20 11.51
N SER A 159 -9.48 -10.25 12.41
CA SER A 159 -9.00 -10.49 13.77
C SER A 159 -9.68 -9.57 14.77
N TYR A 160 -9.76 -10.05 16.00
CA TYR A 160 -10.17 -9.27 17.15
C TYR A 160 -8.93 -8.65 17.80
N GLU A 161 -8.86 -7.30 17.76
CA GLU A 161 -7.77 -6.58 18.40
C GLU A 161 -7.99 -6.54 19.92
N LEU A 162 -7.17 -7.30 20.65
CA LEU A 162 -7.36 -7.51 22.08
C LEU A 162 -7.14 -6.26 22.92
N VAL A 163 -6.23 -5.38 22.50
CA VAL A 163 -5.92 -4.15 23.26
C VAL A 163 -7.09 -3.18 23.23
N THR A 164 -7.69 -2.98 22.07
CA THR A 164 -8.80 -2.03 21.89
C THR A 164 -10.17 -2.69 21.83
N ARG A 165 -10.23 -4.04 21.85
CA ARG A 165 -11.47 -4.81 21.75
C ARG A 165 -12.31 -4.45 20.54
N THR A 166 -11.64 -4.18 19.43
CA THR A 166 -12.27 -3.90 18.13
C THR A 166 -12.11 -5.08 17.19
N LEU A 167 -13.11 -5.34 16.39
CA LEU A 167 -13.10 -6.37 15.35
C LEU A 167 -12.84 -5.71 14.00
N TRP A 168 -11.85 -6.16 13.26
CA TRP A 168 -11.64 -5.74 11.89
C TRP A 168 -11.74 -6.92 10.92
N THR A 169 -12.25 -6.63 9.74
CA THR A 169 -12.30 -7.55 8.61
C THR A 169 -11.86 -6.81 7.36
N VAL A 170 -10.91 -7.35 6.63
CA VAL A 170 -10.49 -6.86 5.32
C VAL A 170 -10.84 -7.90 4.27
N GLU A 171 -11.67 -7.53 3.32
CA GLU A 171 -11.88 -8.28 2.10
C GLU A 171 -10.83 -7.88 1.07
N VAL A 172 -9.94 -8.78 0.70
CA VAL A 172 -9.08 -8.64 -0.47
C VAL A 172 -9.82 -9.26 -1.65
N ASN A 173 -10.30 -8.43 -2.60
CA ASN A 173 -11.07 -8.87 -3.75
C ASN A 173 -10.31 -8.64 -5.06
N LEU A 174 -10.29 -9.65 -5.92
CA LEU A 174 -9.76 -9.58 -7.27
C LEU A 174 -10.89 -9.77 -8.28
N PRO A 175 -11.29 -8.72 -9.02
CA PRO A 175 -12.23 -8.82 -10.12
C PRO A 175 -11.69 -9.72 -11.24
N LYS A 176 -12.58 -10.39 -11.97
CA LYS A 176 -12.19 -11.35 -13.02
C LYS A 176 -11.45 -10.72 -14.21
N ASP A 177 -11.74 -9.46 -14.52
CA ASP A 177 -11.41 -8.79 -15.78
C ASP A 177 -10.78 -7.39 -15.58
N LYS A 178 -10.21 -7.13 -14.39
CA LYS A 178 -9.59 -5.85 -14.05
C LYS A 178 -8.12 -6.04 -13.66
N ALA A 179 -7.30 -5.05 -13.98
CA ALA A 179 -5.91 -4.98 -13.58
C ALA A 179 -5.72 -4.26 -12.22
N TYR A 180 -6.63 -4.48 -11.28
CA TYR A 180 -6.54 -4.00 -9.89
C TYR A 180 -7.16 -5.01 -8.93
N PHE A 181 -6.79 -4.91 -7.69
CA PHE A 181 -7.51 -5.54 -6.57
C PHE A 181 -7.97 -4.48 -5.58
N THR A 182 -8.92 -4.85 -4.73
CA THR A 182 -9.41 -3.95 -3.67
C THR A 182 -9.19 -4.55 -2.30
N THR A 183 -8.99 -3.66 -1.32
CA THR A 183 -9.13 -3.97 0.10
C THR A 183 -10.34 -3.22 0.64
N THR A 184 -11.40 -3.95 0.98
CA THR A 184 -12.59 -3.38 1.60
C THR A 184 -12.58 -3.72 3.08
N THR A 185 -12.44 -2.71 3.90
CA THR A 185 -12.38 -2.86 5.35
C THR A 185 -13.74 -2.61 6.00
N THR A 186 -14.07 -3.46 6.97
CA THR A 186 -15.10 -3.20 7.98
C THR A 186 -14.44 -3.26 9.34
N TRP A 187 -14.55 -2.18 10.12
CA TRP A 187 -13.97 -2.06 11.45
C TRP A 187 -15.06 -1.70 12.46
N HIS A 188 -15.15 -2.46 13.54
CA HIS A 188 -16.24 -2.37 14.52
C HIS A 188 -15.70 -2.31 15.94
N ASN A 189 -16.17 -1.34 16.73
CA ASN A 189 -15.91 -1.28 18.16
C ASN A 189 -16.89 -2.20 18.89
N CYS A 190 -16.43 -3.37 19.29
CA CYS A 190 -17.22 -4.37 20.05
C CYS A 190 -17.34 -4.04 21.55
N SER A 191 -16.66 -3.01 22.04
CA SER A 191 -16.66 -2.67 23.44
C SER A 191 -17.81 -1.75 23.84
N SER A 192 -18.03 -1.62 25.15
CA SER A 192 -19.04 -0.72 25.72
C SER A 192 -18.50 0.70 26.03
N ILE A 193 -17.29 0.99 25.58
CA ILE A 193 -16.62 2.30 25.78
C ILE A 193 -16.02 2.78 24.47
N ASP A 194 -15.70 4.07 24.42
CA ASP A 194 -14.94 4.64 23.31
C ASP A 194 -13.54 4.05 23.26
N GLN A 195 -13.07 3.78 22.05
CA GLN A 195 -11.75 3.26 21.77
C GLN A 195 -10.94 4.26 20.91
N PRO A 196 -9.60 4.13 20.85
CA PRO A 196 -8.79 4.94 19.94
C PRO A 196 -9.22 4.74 18.48
N TYR A 197 -9.49 5.83 17.78
CA TYR A 197 -9.72 5.82 16.34
C TYR A 197 -8.40 5.98 15.60
N TYR A 198 -7.66 4.88 15.45
CA TYR A 198 -6.36 4.86 14.80
C TYR A 198 -6.29 3.70 13.82
N GLN A 199 -6.17 4.01 12.54
CA GLN A 199 -6.11 3.00 11.49
C GLN A 199 -5.19 3.45 10.36
N TRP A 200 -4.36 2.53 9.89
CA TRP A 200 -3.51 2.72 8.72
C TRP A 200 -3.16 1.38 8.07
N MET A 201 -2.89 1.43 6.77
CA MET A 201 -2.33 0.32 6.02
C MET A 201 -0.91 0.66 5.60
N ASN A 202 -0.02 -0.31 5.74
CA ASN A 202 1.39 -0.17 5.40
C ASN A 202 1.69 -1.03 4.16
N ALA A 203 1.92 -0.39 3.02
CA ALA A 203 2.30 -1.08 1.80
C ALA A 203 3.80 -0.90 1.52
N GLY A 204 4.52 -2.01 1.36
CA GLY A 204 5.93 -2.03 1.01
C GLY A 204 6.15 -1.93 -0.49
N TYR A 205 7.21 -1.22 -0.89
CA TYR A 205 7.65 -1.07 -2.27
C TYR A 205 9.18 -1.12 -2.38
N PRO A 206 9.75 -1.57 -3.52
CA PRO A 206 11.19 -1.59 -3.69
C PRO A 206 11.80 -0.18 -3.61
N ALA A 207 12.84 -0.02 -2.78
CA ALA A 207 13.58 1.23 -2.62
C ALA A 207 14.81 1.24 -3.53
N ASN A 208 14.59 1.19 -4.83
CA ASN A 208 15.68 1.14 -5.81
C ASN A 208 15.35 1.94 -7.06
N GLY A 209 16.36 2.18 -7.89
CA GLY A 209 16.22 2.85 -9.16
C GLY A 209 15.71 4.29 -9.03
N ASN A 210 15.21 4.81 -10.12
CA ASN A 210 14.75 6.19 -10.23
C ASN A 210 13.25 6.29 -9.87
N ALA A 211 12.95 6.09 -8.58
CA ALA A 211 11.58 6.12 -8.05
C ALA A 211 11.10 7.54 -7.76
N GLU A 212 10.00 7.95 -8.40
CA GLU A 212 9.24 9.17 -8.14
C GLU A 212 8.01 8.86 -7.28
N PHE A 213 7.82 9.60 -6.20
CA PHE A 213 6.60 9.53 -5.38
C PHE A 213 5.51 10.39 -5.97
N CYS A 214 4.52 9.77 -6.57
CA CYS A 214 3.37 10.40 -7.19
C CYS A 214 2.34 10.80 -6.12
N TYR A 215 2.66 11.85 -5.35
CA TYR A 215 1.83 12.37 -4.25
C TYR A 215 1.41 13.80 -4.54
N PRO A 216 0.21 14.03 -5.07
CA PRO A 216 -0.29 15.39 -5.23
C PRO A 216 -0.48 16.08 -3.88
N GLY A 217 0.30 17.11 -3.64
CA GLY A 217 0.29 17.86 -2.39
C GLY A 217 1.13 19.13 -2.49
N THR A 218 1.11 19.96 -1.45
CA THR A 218 1.91 21.19 -1.35
C THR A 218 2.73 21.25 -0.07
N ASN A 219 2.39 20.39 0.87
CA ASN A 219 3.03 20.32 2.19
C ASN A 219 3.04 18.89 2.69
N TYR A 220 3.82 18.62 3.73
CA TYR A 220 3.68 17.41 4.53
C TYR A 220 3.66 17.74 6.03
N ILE A 221 3.08 16.85 6.81
CA ILE A 221 3.15 16.87 8.27
C ILE A 221 4.19 15.82 8.67
N GLY A 222 5.20 16.24 9.44
CA GLY A 222 6.22 15.35 10.00
C GLY A 222 5.73 14.56 11.21
N HIS A 223 6.60 13.71 11.76
CA HIS A 223 6.34 13.04 13.05
C HIS A 223 6.28 14.00 14.24
N ASP A 224 6.88 15.17 14.11
CA ASP A 224 6.80 16.28 15.07
C ASP A 224 5.40 16.93 15.11
N GLY A 225 4.59 16.72 14.05
CA GLY A 225 3.28 17.36 13.89
C GLY A 225 3.35 18.71 13.19
N GLU A 226 4.54 19.16 12.80
CA GLU A 226 4.75 20.45 12.13
C GLU A 226 4.52 20.32 10.61
N LEU A 227 4.14 21.46 10.00
CA LEU A 227 3.87 21.57 8.58
C LEU A 227 5.13 22.03 7.82
N HIS A 228 5.55 21.23 6.85
CA HIS A 228 6.72 21.48 6.01
C HIS A 228 6.37 21.56 4.53
N PRO A 229 7.17 22.24 3.70
CA PRO A 229 6.92 22.34 2.26
C PRO A 229 7.14 20.99 1.54
N PHE A 230 6.38 20.77 0.45
CA PHE A 230 6.45 19.61 -0.44
C PHE A 230 6.16 20.07 -1.88
N PRO A 231 6.81 19.58 -2.92
CA PRO A 231 7.79 18.48 -2.97
C PRO A 231 9.25 18.91 -2.67
N PHE A 232 9.52 20.17 -2.49
CA PHE A 232 10.85 20.67 -2.12
C PHE A 232 10.87 21.00 -0.63
N ASP A 233 11.85 20.43 0.09
CA ASP A 233 12.07 20.74 1.48
C ASP A 233 12.71 22.13 1.67
N GLU A 234 12.91 22.56 2.93
CA GLU A 234 13.50 23.88 3.27
C GLU A 234 14.95 24.03 2.77
N GLU A 235 15.65 22.92 2.51
CA GLU A 235 17.02 22.88 2.02
C GLU A 235 17.07 22.79 0.49
N GLY A 236 15.92 22.65 -0.18
CA GLY A 236 15.79 22.60 -1.64
C GLY A 236 15.94 21.18 -2.23
N HIS A 237 15.90 20.12 -1.42
CA HIS A 237 15.87 18.76 -1.93
C HIS A 237 14.48 18.46 -2.51
N ASP A 238 14.44 17.79 -3.65
CA ASP A 238 13.20 17.27 -4.23
C ASP A 238 12.84 15.94 -3.56
N ILE A 239 12.09 16.02 -2.46
CA ILE A 239 11.70 14.87 -1.65
C ILE A 239 10.58 14.02 -2.27
N SER A 240 10.09 14.39 -3.45
CA SER A 240 9.22 13.53 -4.26
C SER A 240 10.00 12.46 -5.04
N TRP A 241 11.32 12.47 -4.98
CA TRP A 241 12.17 11.45 -5.60
C TRP A 241 13.00 10.73 -4.53
N TYR A 242 13.05 9.41 -4.62
CA TYR A 242 13.84 8.59 -3.71
C TYR A 242 15.32 9.02 -3.70
N GLU A 243 15.95 9.11 -4.87
CA GLU A 243 17.39 9.40 -5.00
C GLU A 243 17.76 10.88 -4.81
N LYS A 244 16.78 11.80 -4.86
CA LYS A 244 17.02 13.23 -4.66
C LYS A 244 16.75 13.69 -3.23
N ASN A 245 16.32 12.79 -2.37
CA ASN A 245 16.05 13.05 -0.97
C ASN A 245 17.36 13.29 -0.19
N ASN A 246 17.28 13.87 0.99
CA ASN A 246 18.46 13.97 1.84
C ASN A 246 18.78 12.63 2.52
N PHE A 247 20.05 12.40 2.85
CA PHE A 247 20.56 11.16 3.44
C PHE A 247 20.60 11.18 4.98
N GLY A 248 19.78 11.97 5.62
CA GLY A 248 19.63 12.00 7.06
C GLY A 248 18.92 10.75 7.61
N PRO A 249 18.41 10.79 8.85
CA PRO A 249 17.67 9.68 9.46
C PRO A 249 16.42 9.30 8.65
N SER A 250 15.72 8.24 9.08
CA SER A 250 14.46 7.82 8.47
C SER A 250 13.48 9.00 8.30
N LYS A 251 12.75 9.00 7.20
CA LYS A 251 11.84 10.09 6.80
C LYS A 251 10.39 9.66 6.89
N SER A 252 9.54 10.58 7.27
CA SER A 252 8.10 10.37 7.35
C SER A 252 7.36 11.60 6.86
N TYR A 253 6.76 11.52 5.68
CA TYR A 253 6.07 12.61 5.02
C TYR A 253 4.59 12.29 4.87
N HIS A 254 3.73 12.88 5.71
CA HIS A 254 2.27 12.81 5.55
C HIS A 254 1.84 13.94 4.61
N VAL A 255 1.73 13.63 3.32
CA VAL A 255 1.50 14.63 2.28
C VAL A 255 0.07 15.16 2.33
N VAL A 256 -0.05 16.49 2.33
CA VAL A 256 -1.32 17.23 2.45
C VAL A 256 -1.36 18.42 1.47
N GLY A 257 -2.45 19.19 1.51
CA GLY A 257 -2.57 20.47 0.79
C GLY A 257 -3.29 20.38 -0.55
N LYS A 258 -3.73 19.19 -0.97
CA LYS A 258 -4.60 19.03 -2.16
C LYS A 258 -5.66 17.97 -1.92
N TYR A 259 -6.87 18.22 -2.40
CA TYR A 259 -7.90 17.21 -2.54
C TYR A 259 -7.49 16.22 -3.62
N ASN A 260 -7.22 14.99 -3.24
CA ASN A 260 -6.66 14.00 -4.15
C ASN A 260 -7.01 12.57 -3.73
N ASP A 261 -7.39 11.73 -4.72
CA ASP A 261 -7.87 10.37 -4.50
C ASP A 261 -6.79 9.30 -4.72
N PHE A 262 -5.54 9.68 -5.06
CA PHE A 262 -4.51 8.69 -5.37
C PHE A 262 -3.13 9.10 -4.88
N TYR A 263 -2.29 8.11 -4.68
CA TYR A 263 -0.85 8.25 -4.52
C TYR A 263 -0.14 6.98 -5.00
N GLY A 264 1.16 7.01 -5.09
CA GLY A 264 1.96 5.85 -5.45
C GLY A 264 3.40 6.17 -5.73
N ALA A 265 4.09 5.26 -6.39
CA ALA A 265 5.44 5.44 -6.89
C ALA A 265 5.57 4.98 -8.35
N TYR A 266 6.47 5.63 -9.08
CA TYR A 266 6.81 5.29 -10.45
C TYR A 266 8.33 5.16 -10.60
N TRP A 267 8.79 4.00 -11.05
CA TRP A 267 10.20 3.71 -11.33
C TRP A 267 10.47 4.01 -12.80
N HIS A 268 11.11 5.14 -13.06
CA HIS A 268 11.35 5.62 -14.43
C HIS A 268 12.31 4.75 -15.23
N ASP A 269 13.26 4.09 -14.57
CA ASP A 269 14.19 3.14 -15.18
C ASP A 269 13.48 1.87 -15.69
N LYS A 270 12.33 1.55 -15.12
CA LYS A 270 11.51 0.38 -15.48
C LYS A 270 10.26 0.73 -16.30
N ASP A 271 9.98 2.03 -16.46
CA ASP A 271 8.71 2.55 -17.02
C ASP A 271 7.48 1.86 -16.41
N PHE A 272 7.50 1.69 -15.07
CA PHE A 272 6.55 0.93 -14.29
C PHE A 272 6.27 1.61 -12.95
N GLY A 273 5.06 1.47 -12.43
CA GLY A 273 4.67 2.03 -11.14
C GLY A 273 3.59 1.25 -10.44
N SER A 274 3.31 1.66 -9.22
CA SER A 274 2.24 1.14 -8.39
C SER A 274 1.43 2.30 -7.81
N ILE A 275 0.13 2.22 -7.92
CA ILE A 275 -0.80 3.26 -7.48
C ILE A 275 -1.80 2.68 -6.48
N HIS A 276 -2.01 3.46 -5.43
CA HIS A 276 -3.15 3.37 -4.52
C HIS A 276 -4.19 4.42 -4.89
N HIS A 277 -5.46 4.04 -4.85
CA HIS A 277 -6.59 4.95 -5.01
C HIS A 277 -7.67 4.66 -3.97
N ALA A 278 -8.19 5.71 -3.36
CA ALA A 278 -9.39 5.66 -2.51
C ALA A 278 -10.08 7.01 -2.58
N ASP A 279 -11.38 7.05 -2.34
CA ASP A 279 -12.07 8.33 -2.25
C ASP A 279 -11.45 9.17 -1.13
N TYR A 280 -11.13 10.42 -1.41
CA TYR A 280 -10.43 11.32 -0.47
C TYR A 280 -11.12 11.39 0.89
N ASP A 281 -12.45 11.48 0.89
CA ASP A 281 -13.27 11.54 2.12
C ASP A 281 -13.28 10.21 2.91
N GLU A 282 -12.74 9.15 2.32
CA GLU A 282 -12.60 7.83 2.96
C GLU A 282 -11.18 7.60 3.50
N LYS A 283 -10.14 8.04 2.78
CA LYS A 283 -8.73 7.78 3.13
C LYS A 283 -7.84 8.95 2.76
N LEU A 284 -7.76 9.95 3.62
CA LEU A 284 -6.92 11.11 3.33
C LEU A 284 -5.51 11.07 3.94
N GLY A 285 -5.22 10.13 4.80
CA GLY A 285 -3.85 9.92 5.27
C GLY A 285 -3.00 9.28 4.17
N MET A 286 -2.09 10.06 3.59
CA MET A 286 -1.16 9.63 2.54
C MET A 286 0.25 9.86 3.02
N LYS A 287 1.00 8.79 3.31
CA LYS A 287 2.32 8.91 3.93
C LYS A 287 3.38 8.17 3.13
N ILE A 288 4.53 8.82 2.98
CA ILE A 288 5.78 8.22 2.52
C ILE A 288 6.66 7.99 3.73
N PHE A 289 7.18 6.76 3.89
CA PHE A 289 8.18 6.44 4.89
C PHE A 289 9.41 5.84 4.23
N LEU A 290 10.57 6.37 4.55
CA LEU A 290 11.85 6.00 3.96
C LEU A 290 12.84 5.54 5.05
N TRP A 291 13.26 4.27 4.97
CA TRP A 291 14.41 3.76 5.72
C TRP A 291 15.70 3.90 4.91
N GLY A 292 15.62 3.58 3.65
CA GLY A 292 16.73 3.19 2.79
C GLY A 292 17.80 4.26 2.58
N LEU A 293 17.46 5.54 2.71
CA LEU A 293 18.41 6.63 2.53
C LEU A 293 19.28 6.88 3.76
N SER A 294 18.89 6.38 4.92
CA SER A 294 19.64 6.54 6.15
C SER A 294 20.63 5.39 6.34
N ARG A 295 21.67 5.62 7.15
CA ARG A 295 22.56 4.55 7.61
C ARG A 295 21.79 3.45 8.34
N ASP A 296 20.79 3.83 9.13
CA ASP A 296 19.91 2.92 9.85
C ASP A 296 19.09 2.07 8.88
N GLY A 297 18.67 2.63 7.74
CA GLY A 297 17.98 1.90 6.68
C GLY A 297 18.79 0.76 6.09
N GLY A 298 20.10 0.96 5.88
CA GLY A 298 20.99 -0.10 5.40
C GLY A 298 21.12 -1.27 6.38
N ILE A 299 21.07 -1.01 7.69
CA ILE A 299 21.05 -2.07 8.72
C ILE A 299 19.74 -2.86 8.62
N TRP A 300 18.59 -2.17 8.42
CA TRP A 300 17.30 -2.82 8.33
C TRP A 300 17.14 -3.72 7.11
N GLU A 301 17.86 -3.48 6.01
CA GLU A 301 17.87 -4.36 4.85
C GLU A 301 18.23 -5.79 5.26
N ASP A 302 19.40 -5.98 5.87
CA ASP A 302 19.88 -7.30 6.33
C ASP A 302 19.00 -7.90 7.44
N LEU A 303 18.38 -7.06 8.26
CA LEU A 303 17.51 -7.52 9.34
C LEU A 303 16.14 -8.01 8.86
N LEU A 304 15.66 -7.54 7.73
CA LEU A 304 14.29 -7.76 7.28
C LEU A 304 14.16 -8.67 6.05
N THR A 305 15.21 -8.75 5.23
CA THR A 305 15.24 -9.55 4.00
C THR A 305 16.54 -10.34 3.90
N ASP A 306 16.66 -11.20 2.90
CA ASP A 306 17.94 -11.83 2.55
C ASP A 306 18.55 -11.15 1.30
N THR A 307 17.78 -11.07 0.21
CA THR A 307 18.26 -10.62 -1.09
C THR A 307 17.34 -9.65 -1.81
N ASP A 308 16.21 -9.31 -1.20
CA ASP A 308 15.18 -8.51 -1.86
C ASP A 308 15.48 -7.00 -1.84
N GLY A 309 16.53 -6.61 -1.14
CA GLY A 309 16.99 -5.24 -1.07
C GLY A 309 16.14 -4.36 -0.17
N GLN A 310 16.42 -3.08 -0.21
CA GLN A 310 15.74 -2.08 0.60
C GLN A 310 14.29 -1.89 0.12
N TYR A 311 13.43 -1.47 1.06
CA TYR A 311 12.07 -1.12 0.77
C TYR A 311 11.70 0.26 1.34
N ILE A 312 10.68 0.85 0.75
CA ILE A 312 9.99 2.03 1.24
C ILE A 312 8.56 1.63 1.60
N GLU A 313 7.91 2.47 2.39
CA GLU A 313 6.51 2.29 2.76
C GLU A 313 5.68 3.44 2.21
N LEU A 314 4.64 3.11 1.45
CA LEU A 314 3.62 4.05 1.06
C LEU A 314 2.34 3.67 1.79
N GLN A 315 1.89 4.56 2.67
CA GLN A 315 0.89 4.23 3.68
C GLN A 315 -0.39 5.02 3.44
N SER A 316 -1.53 4.38 3.70
CA SER A 316 -2.83 5.01 3.75
C SER A 316 -3.38 5.04 5.17
N GLY A 317 -4.23 6.00 5.51
CA GLY A 317 -4.82 6.08 6.84
C GLY A 317 -6.10 6.91 6.91
N ARG A 318 -6.79 6.75 8.04
CA ARG A 318 -8.02 7.49 8.36
C ARG A 318 -7.76 8.83 9.02
N MET A 319 -6.49 9.20 9.23
CA MET A 319 -6.05 10.44 9.84
C MET A 319 -4.97 11.11 8.98
N TYR A 320 -4.82 12.42 9.10
CA TYR A 320 -3.78 13.17 8.37
C TYR A 320 -2.37 12.82 8.82
N ASN A 321 -2.19 12.58 10.11
CA ASN A 321 -0.92 12.18 10.69
C ASN A 321 -1.08 10.85 11.43
N GLN A 322 -0.17 9.90 11.17
CA GLN A 322 -0.25 8.51 11.63
C GLN A 322 0.96 8.14 12.49
N SER A 323 1.49 9.03 13.31
CA SER A 323 2.80 8.74 13.86
C SER A 323 2.94 8.76 15.38
N THR A 324 2.17 9.54 16.10
CA THR A 324 2.41 9.78 17.54
C THR A 324 1.11 10.01 18.29
N SER A 325 1.22 10.25 19.61
CA SER A 325 0.09 10.72 20.41
C SER A 325 -0.57 11.98 19.86
N GLY A 326 0.19 12.84 19.17
CA GLY A 326 -0.33 14.01 18.44
C GLY A 326 -1.27 13.66 17.29
N SER A 327 -1.26 12.42 16.78
CA SER A 327 -2.19 11.96 15.73
C SER A 327 -3.66 12.08 16.15
N ALA A 328 -3.97 12.05 17.45
CA ALA A 328 -5.31 12.27 17.97
C ALA A 328 -5.87 13.68 17.65
N PHE A 329 -5.00 14.64 17.36
CA PHE A 329 -5.40 15.99 16.96
C PHE A 329 -5.64 16.16 15.46
N THR A 330 -5.39 15.13 14.67
CA THR A 330 -5.58 15.15 13.22
C THR A 330 -6.54 14.06 12.73
N PRO A 331 -7.67 13.79 13.42
CA PRO A 331 -8.65 12.82 12.96
C PRO A 331 -9.40 13.39 11.75
N PHE A 332 -9.74 12.52 10.83
CA PHE A 332 -10.59 12.90 9.71
C PHE A 332 -12.07 12.76 10.05
N LYS A 333 -12.47 11.58 10.49
CA LYS A 333 -13.88 11.21 10.64
C LYS A 333 -14.34 11.20 12.09
N HIS A 334 -13.52 10.71 12.98
CA HIS A 334 -13.83 10.52 14.39
C HIS A 334 -12.68 10.97 15.28
N THR A 335 -13.00 11.62 16.41
CA THR A 335 -12.04 11.90 17.48
C THR A 335 -11.83 10.68 18.39
N ALA A 336 -12.84 9.80 18.45
CA ALA A 336 -12.79 8.52 19.12
C ALA A 336 -13.64 7.52 18.33
N PHE A 337 -13.38 6.24 18.50
CA PHE A 337 -14.20 5.18 17.91
C PHE A 337 -15.29 4.81 18.93
N GLY A 338 -16.45 5.42 18.78
CA GLY A 338 -17.56 5.31 19.70
C GLY A 338 -18.03 3.87 19.91
N THR A 339 -18.64 3.61 21.07
CA THR A 339 -19.18 2.30 21.40
C THR A 339 -20.14 1.79 20.33
N GLN A 340 -19.99 0.53 19.90
CA GLN A 340 -20.77 -0.12 18.84
C GLN A 340 -20.71 0.58 17.46
N ALA A 341 -19.82 1.57 17.28
CA ALA A 341 -19.63 2.19 15.98
C ALA A 341 -19.00 1.22 14.97
N THR A 342 -19.39 1.36 13.72
CA THR A 342 -18.79 0.64 12.60
C THR A 342 -18.33 1.64 11.54
N ASP A 343 -17.12 1.45 11.06
CA ASP A 343 -16.57 2.18 9.94
C ASP A 343 -16.28 1.24 8.77
N LYS A 344 -16.43 1.75 7.53
CA LYS A 344 -16.24 0.96 6.33
C LYS A 344 -15.70 1.84 5.20
N TRP A 345 -14.72 1.31 4.43
CA TRP A 345 -14.14 1.97 3.26
C TRP A 345 -13.54 0.96 2.30
N THR A 346 -13.20 1.41 1.07
CA THR A 346 -12.58 0.59 0.03
C THR A 346 -11.38 1.30 -0.58
N GLU A 347 -10.29 0.57 -0.74
CA GLU A 347 -9.05 1.01 -1.35
C GLU A 347 -8.74 0.17 -2.59
N TYR A 348 -8.14 0.76 -3.62
CA TYR A 348 -7.80 0.14 -4.89
C TYR A 348 -6.28 0.16 -5.06
N TRP A 349 -5.71 -0.95 -5.50
CA TRP A 349 -4.28 -1.16 -5.68
C TRP A 349 -4.01 -1.70 -7.07
N PHE A 350 -3.14 -1.04 -7.84
CA PHE A 350 -2.92 -1.43 -9.23
C PHE A 350 -1.56 -1.01 -9.78
N PRO A 351 -0.99 -1.82 -10.71
CA PRO A 351 0.20 -1.44 -11.46
C PRO A 351 -0.14 -0.44 -12.55
N VAL A 352 0.84 0.40 -12.89
CA VAL A 352 0.82 1.27 -14.07
C VAL A 352 2.11 1.08 -14.85
N LYS A 353 2.05 1.19 -16.19
CA LYS A 353 3.21 0.88 -17.03
C LYS A 353 3.16 1.61 -18.37
N GLY A 354 4.35 1.90 -18.93
CA GLY A 354 4.49 2.45 -20.26
C GLY A 354 3.99 3.89 -20.39
N ILE A 355 3.91 4.66 -19.28
CA ILE A 355 3.34 6.02 -19.27
C ILE A 355 4.31 7.10 -18.78
N LYS A 356 5.57 6.76 -18.51
CA LYS A 356 6.65 7.70 -18.16
C LYS A 356 6.38 8.57 -16.94
N GLY A 357 5.57 8.12 -15.99
CA GLY A 357 5.17 8.86 -14.80
C GLY A 357 3.65 8.92 -14.63
N VAL A 358 3.14 9.60 -13.59
CA VAL A 358 1.72 9.67 -13.29
C VAL A 358 1.29 11.09 -12.96
N SER A 359 0.50 11.69 -13.85
CA SER A 359 -0.11 13.02 -13.61
C SER A 359 -1.46 12.91 -12.92
N LYS A 360 -2.22 11.84 -13.19
CA LYS A 360 -3.54 11.56 -12.60
C LYS A 360 -3.82 10.07 -12.62
N ALA A 361 -4.51 9.59 -11.60
CA ALA A 361 -5.00 8.22 -11.55
C ALA A 361 -6.44 8.16 -11.01
N SER A 362 -7.12 7.08 -11.36
CA SER A 362 -8.51 6.80 -10.94
C SER A 362 -8.78 5.30 -11.02
N ARG A 363 -9.98 4.87 -10.64
CA ARG A 363 -10.44 3.47 -10.73
C ARG A 363 -10.51 2.90 -12.15
N VAL A 364 -10.33 3.71 -13.19
CA VAL A 364 -10.37 3.26 -14.59
C VAL A 364 -8.99 3.23 -15.25
N GLY A 365 -8.00 3.88 -14.65
CA GLY A 365 -6.63 3.91 -15.17
C GLY A 365 -5.82 5.08 -14.68
N ALA A 366 -4.58 5.15 -15.14
CA ALA A 366 -3.68 6.27 -14.91
C ALA A 366 -3.35 7.00 -16.21
N LEU A 367 -3.10 8.29 -16.08
CA LEU A 367 -2.76 9.20 -17.16
C LEU A 367 -1.46 9.93 -16.81
N ASN A 368 -0.56 10.03 -17.78
CA ASN A 368 0.53 10.98 -17.74
C ASN A 368 0.43 11.98 -18.91
N VAL A 369 0.70 13.24 -18.62
CA VAL A 369 0.63 14.34 -19.60
C VAL A 369 1.98 15.01 -19.66
N LEU A 370 2.65 14.88 -20.80
CA LEU A 370 3.97 15.45 -21.02
C LEU A 370 3.93 16.48 -22.15
N ARG A 371 4.73 17.52 -22.02
CA ARG A 371 5.00 18.45 -23.10
C ARG A 371 6.39 18.17 -23.64
N GLU A 372 6.46 17.55 -24.82
CA GLU A 372 7.70 17.16 -25.47
C GLU A 372 7.70 17.64 -26.93
N ASP A 373 8.80 18.22 -27.39
CA ASP A 373 9.02 18.68 -28.78
C ASP A 373 7.92 19.61 -29.31
N GLY A 374 7.32 20.42 -28.44
CA GLY A 374 6.21 21.34 -28.78
C GLY A 374 4.82 20.66 -28.88
N PHE A 375 4.73 19.37 -28.53
CA PHE A 375 3.49 18.61 -28.49
C PHE A 375 3.03 18.33 -27.07
N LEU A 376 1.72 18.19 -26.89
CA LEU A 376 1.13 17.62 -25.70
C LEU A 376 0.95 16.11 -25.94
N LYS A 377 1.73 15.29 -25.25
CA LYS A 377 1.65 13.83 -25.33
C LYS A 377 0.87 13.31 -24.13
N LEU A 378 -0.10 12.44 -24.42
CA LEU A 378 -0.96 11.79 -23.43
C LEU A 378 -0.64 10.30 -23.42
N TYR A 379 -0.26 9.79 -22.27
CA TYR A 379 0.05 8.39 -22.03
C TYR A 379 -1.01 7.81 -21.10
N LEU A 380 -1.61 6.66 -21.48
CA LEU A 380 -2.70 6.04 -20.75
C LEU A 380 -2.34 4.61 -20.35
N SER A 381 -2.56 4.26 -19.09
CA SER A 381 -2.49 2.89 -18.56
C SER A 381 -3.89 2.49 -18.06
N PRO A 382 -4.75 1.89 -18.90
CA PRO A 382 -6.09 1.49 -18.50
C PRO A 382 -6.05 0.23 -17.62
N LEU A 383 -6.99 0.15 -16.65
CA LEU A 383 -7.13 -0.99 -15.75
C LEU A 383 -8.14 -2.03 -16.22
N GLN A 384 -8.76 -1.77 -17.34
CA GLN A 384 -9.74 -2.65 -17.97
C GLN A 384 -9.80 -2.37 -19.47
N LYS A 385 -10.36 -3.31 -20.22
CA LYS A 385 -10.69 -3.07 -21.62
C LYS A 385 -11.73 -1.95 -21.70
N MET A 386 -11.44 -0.92 -22.48
CA MET A 386 -12.28 0.27 -22.62
C MET A 386 -12.63 0.51 -24.07
N SER A 387 -13.82 1.06 -24.31
CA SER A 387 -14.20 1.72 -25.54
C SER A 387 -14.89 3.01 -25.14
N THR A 388 -14.23 4.13 -25.34
CA THR A 388 -14.70 5.44 -24.87
C THR A 388 -14.20 6.55 -25.79
N THR A 389 -14.61 7.77 -25.51
CA THR A 389 -14.14 8.95 -26.24
C THR A 389 -13.43 9.89 -25.28
N MET A 390 -12.16 10.18 -25.59
CA MET A 390 -11.42 11.21 -24.90
C MET A 390 -11.75 12.56 -25.52
N LYS A 391 -12.07 13.54 -24.67
CA LYS A 391 -12.34 14.92 -25.07
C LYS A 391 -11.31 15.84 -24.46
N LEU A 392 -10.78 16.74 -25.28
CA LEU A 392 -9.84 17.79 -24.86
C LEU A 392 -10.56 19.13 -24.90
N TYR A 393 -10.43 19.90 -23.81
CA TYR A 393 -11.03 21.19 -23.65
C TYR A 393 -9.98 22.30 -23.45
N ASP A 394 -10.28 23.50 -23.93
CA ASP A 394 -9.62 24.75 -23.55
C ASP A 394 -10.67 25.63 -22.85
N GLY A 395 -10.60 25.70 -21.53
CA GLY A 395 -11.73 26.16 -20.73
C GLY A 395 -12.97 25.30 -20.99
N ASP A 396 -14.09 25.91 -21.33
CA ASP A 396 -15.36 25.21 -21.65
C ASP A 396 -15.49 24.78 -23.12
N LYS A 397 -14.51 25.14 -23.97
CA LYS A 397 -14.54 24.84 -25.39
C LYS A 397 -13.89 23.48 -25.70
N GLU A 398 -14.66 22.55 -26.26
CA GLU A 398 -14.12 21.30 -26.79
C GLU A 398 -13.26 21.62 -28.05
N ILE A 399 -11.97 21.29 -27.99
CA ILE A 399 -11.03 21.47 -29.10
C ILE A 399 -10.74 20.19 -29.86
N LYS A 400 -10.91 19.02 -29.23
CA LYS A 400 -10.73 17.72 -29.88
C LYS A 400 -11.47 16.60 -29.17
N SER A 401 -11.97 15.66 -29.96
CA SER A 401 -12.59 14.41 -29.52
C SER A 401 -11.90 13.25 -30.23
N LEU A 402 -11.51 12.22 -29.51
CA LEU A 402 -10.75 11.06 -30.00
C LEU A 402 -11.35 9.77 -29.45
N PRO A 403 -11.73 8.78 -30.27
CA PRO A 403 -12.10 7.45 -29.78
C PRO A 403 -10.88 6.76 -29.16
N LEU A 404 -11.09 6.03 -28.07
CA LEU A 404 -10.12 5.20 -27.38
C LEU A 404 -10.57 3.74 -27.38
#